data_8ea28026362f567c87b99d026796472f
#
_entry.id   8ea28026362f567c87b99d026796472f
#
_cell.length_a   1.000
_cell.length_b   1.000
_cell.length_c   1.000
_cell.angle_alpha   90.00
_cell.angle_beta   90.00
_cell.angle_gamma   90.00
#
_symmetry.space_group_name_H-M   'P 1'
#
loop_
_entity.id
_entity.type
_entity.pdbx_description
1 polymer ?
#
loop_
_entity_poly.entity_id
_entity_poly.type
_entity_poly.pdbx_seq_one_letter_code
_entity_poly.pdbx_strand_id
1 'polypeptide(L)'
;MFNIMNSELNTQLLQTILDNQKRVPLTLSLGDMGITTDIVNQIYEWAKPYAVEGELASYIPELANVDPDKSAIVIGDLQGNLIAVGSGVDVKVSIQSVVKPFLYIYALQKGLAPSDISYIEPTAMHFNTDAVLQPESHKSRPGHPLNNAGAISSSGAIDDFADFLAFMRRLTGNGQLAVLEDVYASEMATNANNRAIAMRLVATGRFATIEDGMRALDNYTRACAIGVTPAEITRACVVLARGGKIEGEQVIRENNIVRAINAMNSYGLYERTGEISLLAAGVRALSCKSGVGGLIINIDPGRGAFTTYGPRLDAAGNSAFGKYALIPLNNLLAAPYAMRLSADEIINTIAEFE
;
A
#
# COMPACT_ATOMS: atom_id res chain seq x y z
N MET A 1 13.40 22.60 -10.27
CA MET A 1 12.07 22.48 -10.91
C MET A 1 12.30 22.53 -12.41
N PHE A 2 12.18 21.42 -13.10
CA PHE A 2 12.31 21.41 -14.56
C PHE A 2 11.12 22.17 -15.15
N ASN A 3 11.41 23.31 -15.74
CA ASN A 3 10.40 24.09 -16.46
C ASN A 3 10.18 23.42 -17.82
N ILE A 4 9.36 22.38 -17.84
CA ILE A 4 8.90 21.77 -19.10
C ILE A 4 7.82 22.71 -19.64
N MET A 5 8.30 23.83 -20.21
CA MET A 5 7.42 24.74 -20.93
C MET A 5 6.85 24.02 -22.14
N ASN A 6 5.52 24.06 -22.25
CA ASN A 6 4.72 23.59 -23.35
C ASN A 6 5.30 24.05 -24.70
N SER A 7 6.03 23.17 -25.37
CA SER A 7 6.18 23.28 -26.81
C SER A 7 5.38 22.14 -27.44
N GLU A 8 4.64 22.43 -28.50
CA GLU A 8 3.95 21.40 -29.32
C GLU A 8 4.91 20.27 -29.70
N LEU A 9 6.20 20.60 -29.86
CA LEU A 9 7.26 19.64 -30.16
C LEU A 9 7.47 18.61 -29.04
N ASN A 10 7.39 19.02 -27.77
CA ASN A 10 7.53 18.11 -26.63
C ASN A 10 6.33 17.18 -26.51
N THR A 11 5.13 17.68 -26.78
CA THR A 11 3.91 16.88 -26.78
C THR A 11 3.93 15.86 -27.91
N GLN A 12 4.35 16.24 -29.12
CA GLN A 12 4.48 15.34 -30.26
C GLN A 12 5.55 14.27 -30.03
N LEU A 13 6.71 14.64 -29.45
CA LEU A 13 7.76 13.67 -29.12
C LEU A 13 7.27 12.65 -28.07
N LEU A 14 6.63 13.12 -27.01
CA LEU A 14 6.07 12.24 -25.98
C LEU A 14 5.00 11.32 -26.56
N GLN A 15 4.12 11.83 -27.41
CA GLN A 15 3.11 11.03 -28.10
C GLN A 15 3.76 9.97 -28.99
N THR A 16 4.77 10.33 -29.77
CA THR A 16 5.52 9.39 -30.62
C THR A 16 6.19 8.29 -29.79
N ILE A 17 6.77 8.64 -28.63
CA ILE A 17 7.37 7.67 -27.72
C ILE A 17 6.29 6.70 -27.17
N LEU A 18 5.15 7.22 -26.74
CA LEU A 18 4.05 6.42 -26.22
C LEU A 18 3.45 5.49 -27.26
N ASP A 19 3.29 5.97 -28.50
CA ASP A 19 2.74 5.19 -29.62
C ASP A 19 3.70 4.07 -30.06
N ASN A 20 5.02 4.28 -29.89
CA ASN A 20 6.04 3.28 -30.20
C ASN A 20 6.29 2.28 -29.04
N GLN A 21 5.76 2.54 -27.84
CA GLN A 21 5.83 1.56 -26.76
C GLN A 21 4.94 0.35 -27.11
N LYS A 22 5.55 -0.77 -27.48
CA LYS A 22 4.84 -2.04 -27.61
C LYS A 22 4.26 -2.39 -26.24
N ARG A 23 2.94 -2.26 -26.07
CA ARG A 23 2.25 -2.75 -24.88
C ARG A 23 2.49 -4.25 -24.84
N VAL A 24 3.22 -4.70 -23.82
CA VAL A 24 3.35 -6.15 -23.54
C VAL A 24 1.94 -6.66 -23.27
N PRO A 25 1.50 -7.76 -23.90
CA PRO A 25 0.17 -8.30 -23.63
C PRO A 25 0.01 -8.59 -22.13
N LEU A 26 -1.01 -8.01 -21.51
CA LEU A 26 -1.36 -8.20 -20.09
C LEU A 26 -2.09 -9.54 -19.91
N THR A 27 -1.49 -10.65 -20.35
CA THR A 27 -2.20 -11.94 -20.50
C THR A 27 -1.50 -13.11 -19.80
N LEU A 28 -0.40 -12.87 -19.07
CA LEU A 28 0.27 -13.96 -18.39
C LEU A 28 -0.52 -14.37 -17.14
N SER A 29 -0.97 -15.62 -17.09
CA SER A 29 -1.49 -16.25 -15.89
C SER A 29 -0.37 -16.59 -14.92
N LEU A 30 -0.71 -16.92 -13.67
CA LEU A 30 0.27 -17.45 -12.70
C LEU A 30 1.01 -18.67 -13.29
N GLY A 31 0.29 -19.57 -13.98
CA GLY A 31 0.89 -20.72 -14.64
C GLY A 31 1.87 -20.33 -15.75
N ASP A 32 1.52 -19.36 -16.63
CA ASP A 32 2.40 -18.87 -17.69
C ASP A 32 3.68 -18.22 -17.13
N MET A 33 3.59 -17.66 -15.92
CA MET A 33 4.73 -17.11 -15.19
C MET A 33 5.54 -18.18 -14.44
N GLY A 34 5.11 -19.45 -14.47
CA GLY A 34 5.71 -20.55 -13.72
C GLY A 34 5.44 -20.48 -12.21
N ILE A 35 4.43 -19.72 -11.79
CA ILE A 35 4.06 -19.55 -10.39
C ILE A 35 3.04 -20.62 -10.02
N THR A 36 3.47 -21.56 -9.20
CA THR A 36 2.64 -22.69 -8.73
C THR A 36 2.38 -22.58 -7.23
N THR A 37 1.38 -23.31 -6.76
CA THR A 37 1.10 -23.41 -5.32
C THR A 37 2.30 -23.96 -4.56
N ASP A 38 3.04 -24.91 -5.13
CA ASP A 38 4.22 -25.52 -4.49
C ASP A 38 5.34 -24.49 -4.29
N ILE A 39 5.60 -23.63 -5.29
CA ILE A 39 6.61 -22.56 -5.17
C ILE A 39 6.20 -21.56 -4.10
N VAL A 40 4.93 -21.12 -4.10
CA VAL A 40 4.43 -20.17 -3.10
C VAL A 40 4.47 -20.77 -1.69
N ASN A 41 4.18 -22.09 -1.57
CA ASN A 41 4.29 -22.80 -0.30
C ASN A 41 5.74 -22.93 0.17
N GLN A 42 6.70 -23.16 -0.72
CA GLN A 42 8.14 -23.16 -0.37
C GLN A 42 8.56 -21.78 0.18
N ILE A 43 8.12 -20.68 -0.44
CA ILE A 43 8.40 -19.34 0.06
C ILE A 43 7.75 -19.13 1.45
N TYR A 44 6.52 -19.60 1.64
CA TYR A 44 5.84 -19.53 2.92
C TYR A 44 6.60 -20.25 4.03
N GLU A 45 6.98 -21.51 3.81
CA GLU A 45 7.72 -22.30 4.79
C GLU A 45 9.12 -21.72 5.06
N TRP A 46 9.77 -21.14 4.04
CA TRP A 46 11.04 -20.44 4.20
C TRP A 46 10.91 -19.17 5.06
N ALA A 47 9.86 -18.37 4.88
CA ALA A 47 9.66 -17.13 5.63
C ALA A 47 9.10 -17.34 7.04
N LYS A 48 8.43 -18.48 7.30
CA LYS A 48 7.73 -18.76 8.56
C LYS A 48 8.61 -18.72 9.81
N PRO A 49 9.86 -19.21 9.83
CA PRO A 49 10.73 -19.11 11.00
C PRO A 49 10.97 -17.66 11.46
N TYR A 50 10.99 -16.71 10.55
CA TYR A 50 11.22 -15.29 10.86
C TYR A 50 9.98 -14.58 11.44
N ALA A 51 8.80 -15.21 11.39
CA ALA A 51 7.60 -14.65 11.98
C ALA A 51 7.71 -14.41 13.48
N VAL A 52 8.57 -15.17 14.18
CA VAL A 52 8.74 -15.08 15.63
C VAL A 52 9.59 -13.88 16.09
N GLU A 53 10.32 -13.24 15.18
CA GLU A 53 11.23 -12.13 15.48
C GLU A 53 10.52 -10.81 15.84
N GLY A 54 9.21 -10.70 15.56
CA GLY A 54 8.43 -9.50 15.80
C GLY A 54 7.54 -9.59 17.04
N GLU A 55 6.94 -8.45 17.38
CA GLU A 55 5.96 -8.32 18.45
C GLU A 55 4.60 -7.87 17.93
N LEU A 56 3.52 -8.25 18.63
CA LEU A 56 2.18 -7.74 18.29
C LEU A 56 2.10 -6.23 18.54
N ALA A 57 1.39 -5.51 17.66
CA ALA A 57 1.05 -4.12 17.94
C ALA A 57 0.18 -4.03 19.21
N SER A 58 0.57 -3.22 20.18
CA SER A 58 -0.13 -3.11 21.47
C SER A 58 -0.75 -1.74 21.73
N TYR A 59 -0.45 -0.74 20.89
CA TYR A 59 -0.96 0.62 21.07
C TYR A 59 -2.45 0.79 20.69
N ILE A 60 -3.01 -0.15 19.94
CA ILE A 60 -4.43 -0.37 19.76
C ILE A 60 -4.73 -1.74 20.38
N PRO A 61 -5.47 -1.81 21.51
CA PRO A 61 -5.67 -3.06 22.26
C PRO A 61 -6.18 -4.23 21.41
N GLU A 62 -7.08 -3.99 20.45
CA GLU A 62 -7.66 -5.03 19.60
C GLU A 62 -6.64 -5.66 18.65
N LEU A 63 -5.56 -4.95 18.29
CA LEU A 63 -4.49 -5.53 17.47
C LEU A 63 -3.66 -6.56 18.26
N ALA A 64 -3.66 -6.49 19.57
CA ALA A 64 -3.01 -7.47 20.44
C ALA A 64 -3.83 -8.77 20.62
N ASN A 65 -5.11 -8.77 20.25
CA ASN A 65 -6.01 -9.91 20.42
C ASN A 65 -6.00 -10.89 19.23
N VAL A 66 -5.08 -10.71 18.28
CA VAL A 66 -4.95 -11.62 17.14
C VAL A 66 -4.07 -12.83 17.49
N ASP A 67 -4.29 -13.95 16.80
CA ASP A 67 -3.43 -15.13 16.92
C ASP A 67 -2.05 -14.83 16.30
N PRO A 68 -0.97 -14.76 17.11
CA PRO A 68 0.35 -14.34 16.65
C PRO A 68 1.01 -15.32 15.67
N ASP A 69 0.53 -16.55 15.60
CA ASP A 69 1.13 -17.63 14.79
C ASP A 69 0.43 -17.81 13.44
N LYS A 70 -0.59 -17.00 13.15
CA LYS A 70 -1.24 -16.98 11.84
C LYS A 70 -0.42 -16.18 10.85
N SER A 71 -0.17 -16.79 9.69
CA SER A 71 0.48 -16.11 8.58
C SER A 71 -0.05 -16.61 7.24
N ALA A 72 0.09 -15.78 6.19
CA ALA A 72 -0.39 -16.12 4.86
C ALA A 72 0.39 -15.40 3.77
N ILE A 73 0.42 -16.01 2.59
CA ILE A 73 0.78 -15.40 1.32
C ILE A 73 -0.37 -15.60 0.34
N VAL A 74 -0.80 -14.52 -0.30
CA VAL A 74 -1.74 -14.59 -1.43
C VAL A 74 -1.14 -13.85 -2.60
N ILE A 75 -1.04 -14.50 -3.74
CA ILE A 75 -0.55 -13.93 -5.00
C ILE A 75 -1.63 -14.03 -6.07
N GLY A 76 -1.80 -12.99 -6.87
CA GLY A 76 -2.82 -12.91 -7.91
C GLY A 76 -2.28 -12.40 -9.24
N ASP A 77 -2.77 -12.98 -10.35
CA ASP A 77 -2.51 -12.52 -11.71
C ASP A 77 -3.53 -11.49 -12.19
N LEU A 78 -3.31 -10.97 -13.40
CA LEU A 78 -4.20 -9.98 -13.99
C LEU A 78 -5.55 -10.56 -14.46
N GLN A 79 -5.71 -11.88 -14.55
CA GLN A 79 -6.98 -12.53 -14.81
C GLN A 79 -7.84 -12.64 -13.54
N GLY A 80 -7.22 -12.47 -12.36
CA GLY A 80 -7.88 -12.58 -11.06
C GLY A 80 -7.77 -13.96 -10.43
N ASN A 81 -6.95 -14.87 -11.02
CA ASN A 81 -6.62 -16.13 -10.36
C ASN A 81 -5.75 -15.86 -9.14
N LEU A 82 -6.00 -16.56 -8.06
CA LEU A 82 -5.27 -16.45 -6.80
C LEU A 82 -4.64 -17.78 -6.41
N ILE A 83 -3.41 -17.73 -5.90
CA ILE A 83 -2.82 -18.79 -5.09
C ILE A 83 -2.72 -18.24 -3.67
N ALA A 84 -3.22 -19.01 -2.70
CA ALA A 84 -3.25 -18.63 -1.30
C ALA A 84 -2.70 -19.77 -0.44
N VAL A 85 -1.72 -19.47 0.42
CA VAL A 85 -1.07 -20.45 1.29
C VAL A 85 -0.92 -19.89 2.71
N GLY A 86 -0.94 -20.77 3.70
CA GLY A 86 -0.73 -20.45 5.10
C GLY A 86 -1.99 -20.50 5.95
N SER A 87 -1.80 -20.49 7.26
CA SER A 87 -2.87 -20.61 8.26
C SER A 87 -3.70 -19.34 8.46
N GLY A 88 -3.26 -18.22 7.89
CA GLY A 88 -3.89 -16.91 8.01
C GLY A 88 -4.70 -16.46 6.80
N VAL A 89 -4.90 -17.32 5.79
CA VAL A 89 -5.56 -16.97 4.52
C VAL A 89 -6.96 -16.40 4.72
N ASP A 90 -7.75 -16.97 5.63
CA ASP A 90 -9.13 -16.58 5.91
C ASP A 90 -9.27 -15.66 7.13
N VAL A 91 -8.16 -15.25 7.74
CA VAL A 91 -8.20 -14.36 8.90
C VAL A 91 -8.64 -12.97 8.45
N LYS A 92 -9.70 -12.46 9.06
CA LYS A 92 -10.15 -11.08 8.86
C LYS A 92 -9.39 -10.17 9.82
N VAL A 93 -8.65 -9.22 9.25
CA VAL A 93 -7.85 -8.25 9.99
C VAL A 93 -8.20 -6.83 9.57
N SER A 94 -7.96 -5.85 10.45
CA SER A 94 -8.09 -4.45 10.07
C SER A 94 -7.02 -4.09 9.04
N ILE A 95 -7.43 -3.40 7.97
CA ILE A 95 -6.54 -3.02 6.86
C ILE A 95 -5.42 -2.08 7.28
N GLN A 96 -5.67 -1.26 8.30
CA GLN A 96 -4.74 -0.28 8.85
C GLN A 96 -4.09 0.59 7.75
N SER A 97 -2.82 0.90 7.88
CA SER A 97 -2.11 1.77 6.92
C SER A 97 -2.05 1.25 5.48
N VAL A 98 -2.45 0.00 5.22
CA VAL A 98 -2.59 -0.51 3.84
C VAL A 98 -3.70 0.21 3.09
N VAL A 99 -4.66 0.84 3.78
CA VAL A 99 -5.72 1.64 3.16
C VAL A 99 -5.22 2.95 2.51
N LYS A 100 -4.06 3.48 2.93
CA LYS A 100 -3.58 4.82 2.52
C LYS A 100 -3.43 5.02 1.01
N PRO A 101 -2.88 4.10 0.22
CA PRO A 101 -2.89 4.21 -1.24
C PRO A 101 -4.30 4.32 -1.83
N PHE A 102 -5.26 3.59 -1.29
CA PHE A 102 -6.66 3.62 -1.74
C PHE A 102 -7.36 4.93 -1.37
N LEU A 103 -7.09 5.50 -0.19
CA LEU A 103 -7.53 6.84 0.21
C LEU A 103 -6.97 7.90 -0.73
N TYR A 104 -5.69 7.82 -1.05
CA TYR A 104 -5.05 8.75 -1.98
C TYR A 104 -5.66 8.66 -3.37
N ILE A 105 -5.83 7.46 -3.92
CA ILE A 105 -6.51 7.22 -5.19
C ILE A 105 -7.93 7.79 -5.17
N TYR A 106 -8.69 7.52 -4.11
CA TYR A 106 -10.07 8.01 -3.96
C TYR A 106 -10.12 9.54 -3.98
N ALA A 107 -9.27 10.21 -3.23
CA ALA A 107 -9.17 11.66 -3.20
C ALA A 107 -8.87 12.26 -4.59
N LEU A 108 -7.93 11.65 -5.33
CA LEU A 108 -7.62 12.03 -6.72
C LEU A 108 -8.80 11.76 -7.67
N GLN A 109 -9.59 10.70 -7.45
CA GLN A 109 -10.80 10.41 -8.24
C GLN A 109 -11.90 11.45 -7.97
N LYS A 110 -12.01 11.96 -6.75
CA LYS A 110 -12.92 13.06 -6.37
C LYS A 110 -12.45 14.45 -6.86
N GLY A 111 -11.29 14.52 -7.49
CA GLY A 111 -10.81 15.73 -8.16
C GLY A 111 -9.81 16.58 -7.38
N LEU A 112 -9.32 16.13 -6.22
CA LEU A 112 -8.22 16.79 -5.54
C LEU A 112 -6.96 16.71 -6.39
N ALA A 113 -6.19 17.79 -6.46
CA ALA A 113 -4.84 17.74 -7.03
C ALA A 113 -3.88 17.09 -6.02
N PRO A 114 -2.81 16.41 -6.49
CA PRO A 114 -1.78 15.88 -5.59
C PRO A 114 -1.23 16.94 -4.63
N SER A 115 -1.06 18.15 -5.13
CA SER A 115 -0.60 19.30 -4.35
C SER A 115 -1.58 19.79 -3.29
N ASP A 116 -2.85 19.41 -3.35
CA ASP A 116 -3.82 19.71 -2.30
C ASP A 116 -3.70 18.76 -1.12
N ILE A 117 -3.12 17.58 -1.34
CA ILE A 117 -3.00 16.50 -0.35
C ILE A 117 -1.66 16.59 0.36
N SER A 118 -0.57 16.67 -0.40
CA SER A 118 0.81 16.67 0.12
C SER A 118 1.76 17.32 -0.85
N TYR A 119 2.95 17.71 -0.37
CA TYR A 119 4.11 17.86 -1.24
C TYR A 119 4.95 16.57 -1.17
N ILE A 120 5.89 16.40 -2.10
CA ILE A 120 6.73 15.19 -2.11
C ILE A 120 8.06 15.50 -1.47
N GLU A 121 8.37 14.82 -0.37
CA GLU A 121 9.68 14.87 0.26
C GLU A 121 10.72 14.05 -0.49
N PRO A 122 11.98 14.48 -0.50
CA PRO A 122 13.07 13.71 -1.12
C PRO A 122 13.37 12.38 -0.42
N THR A 123 12.97 12.23 0.84
CA THR A 123 13.27 11.06 1.68
C THR A 123 12.05 10.59 2.46
N ALA A 124 12.01 9.30 2.79
CA ALA A 124 10.96 8.68 3.61
C ALA A 124 11.07 9.00 5.12
N MET A 125 11.98 9.86 5.53
CA MET A 125 12.42 10.03 6.93
C MET A 125 11.37 10.55 7.90
N HIS A 126 10.28 11.13 7.48
CA HIS A 126 9.27 11.69 8.40
C HIS A 126 7.96 10.94 8.32
N PHE A 127 8.03 9.64 8.60
CA PHE A 127 6.85 8.78 8.56
C PHE A 127 5.82 9.13 9.64
N ASN A 128 6.30 9.43 10.85
CA ASN A 128 5.47 9.80 11.98
C ASN A 128 5.19 11.29 12.02
N THR A 129 4.02 11.62 12.38
CA THR A 129 3.39 12.80 13.02
C THR A 129 3.92 14.18 12.68
N ASP A 130 5.21 14.42 12.76
CA ASP A 130 5.82 15.75 12.65
C ASP A 130 5.91 16.26 11.21
N ALA A 131 5.60 15.42 10.25
CA ALA A 131 5.57 15.78 8.83
C ALA A 131 4.60 16.92 8.48
N VAL A 132 3.63 17.22 9.36
CA VAL A 132 2.75 18.40 9.24
C VAL A 132 3.42 19.68 9.70
N LEU A 133 4.52 19.58 10.44
CA LEU A 133 5.27 20.72 10.98
C LEU A 133 6.30 21.28 9.99
N GLN A 134 6.21 20.89 8.74
CA GLN A 134 7.14 21.31 7.70
C GLN A 134 7.12 22.83 7.47
N PRO A 135 8.26 23.38 7.03
CA PRO A 135 8.47 24.81 6.93
C PRO A 135 7.37 25.55 6.16
N GLU A 136 7.17 26.81 6.48
CA GLU A 136 6.24 27.71 5.81
C GLU A 136 6.38 27.75 4.29
N SER A 137 7.58 27.45 3.76
CA SER A 137 7.89 27.37 2.34
C SER A 137 7.02 26.36 1.57
N HIS A 138 6.48 25.33 2.24
CA HIS A 138 5.63 24.29 1.62
C HIS A 138 4.15 24.43 1.98
N LYS A 139 3.73 25.59 2.48
CA LYS A 139 2.35 25.88 2.90
C LYS A 139 1.83 24.86 3.93
N SER A 140 2.73 24.34 4.77
CA SER A 140 2.42 23.41 5.87
C SER A 140 1.59 22.19 5.44
N ARG A 141 1.93 21.60 4.28
CA ARG A 141 1.28 20.39 3.77
C ARG A 141 2.03 19.14 4.25
N PRO A 142 1.34 17.99 4.33
CA PRO A 142 2.01 16.70 4.58
C PRO A 142 3.16 16.43 3.63
N GLY A 143 4.23 15.80 4.10
CA GLY A 143 5.42 15.50 3.30
C GLY A 143 5.15 14.51 2.16
N HIS A 144 4.25 13.54 2.38
CA HIS A 144 3.82 12.59 1.36
C HIS A 144 2.42 12.02 1.68
N PRO A 145 1.69 11.43 0.69
CA PRO A 145 0.31 11.00 0.89
C PRO A 145 0.17 9.75 1.78
N LEU A 146 1.26 9.03 2.07
CA LEU A 146 1.22 7.75 2.78
C LEU A 146 1.64 7.83 4.26
N ASN A 147 1.98 9.01 4.80
CA ASN A 147 2.05 9.23 6.24
C ASN A 147 0.65 9.51 6.82
N ASN A 148 0.52 9.61 8.15
CA ASN A 148 -0.78 9.84 8.77
C ASN A 148 -1.39 11.19 8.36
N ALA A 149 -0.58 12.24 8.29
CA ALA A 149 -1.02 13.55 7.87
C ALA A 149 -1.55 13.57 6.43
N GLY A 150 -0.85 12.91 5.48
CA GLY A 150 -1.28 12.78 4.10
C GLY A 150 -2.53 11.93 3.95
N ALA A 151 -2.66 10.86 4.74
CA ALA A 151 -3.85 10.02 4.74
C ALA A 151 -5.09 10.76 5.30
N ILE A 152 -4.94 11.49 6.42
CA ILE A 152 -6.01 12.36 6.96
C ILE A 152 -6.36 13.45 5.94
N SER A 153 -5.36 14.06 5.29
CA SER A 153 -5.58 15.05 4.23
C SER A 153 -6.37 14.46 3.06
N SER A 154 -6.07 13.22 2.62
CA SER A 154 -6.81 12.51 1.58
C SER A 154 -8.24 12.18 2.02
N SER A 155 -8.43 11.79 3.28
CA SER A 155 -9.74 11.42 3.84
C SER A 155 -10.72 12.60 3.91
N GLY A 156 -10.23 13.84 3.80
CA GLY A 156 -11.06 15.02 3.65
C GLY A 156 -11.88 15.05 2.35
N ALA A 157 -11.57 14.20 1.37
CA ALA A 157 -12.36 14.03 0.15
C ALA A 157 -13.57 13.08 0.32
N ILE A 158 -13.73 12.50 1.50
CA ILE A 158 -14.84 11.60 1.81
C ILE A 158 -15.97 12.44 2.45
N ASP A 159 -17.01 12.68 1.69
CA ASP A 159 -18.20 13.39 2.19
C ASP A 159 -19.12 12.42 2.95
N ASP A 160 -19.36 11.24 2.37
CA ASP A 160 -20.06 10.11 3.01
C ASP A 160 -19.13 8.88 3.01
N PHE A 161 -18.89 8.31 4.19
CA PHE A 161 -18.05 7.14 4.34
C PHE A 161 -18.61 5.92 3.60
N ALA A 162 -19.92 5.85 3.42
CA ALA A 162 -20.55 4.77 2.65
C ALA A 162 -20.06 4.71 1.20
N ASP A 163 -19.76 5.87 0.58
CA ASP A 163 -19.20 5.95 -0.78
C ASP A 163 -17.79 5.34 -0.85
N PHE A 164 -16.95 5.67 0.14
CA PHE A 164 -15.61 5.09 0.22
C PHE A 164 -15.66 3.60 0.48
N LEU A 165 -16.54 3.16 1.36
CA LEU A 165 -16.74 1.74 1.65
C LEU A 165 -17.26 0.98 0.41
N ALA A 166 -18.18 1.58 -0.36
CA ALA A 166 -18.65 1.02 -1.63
C ALA A 166 -17.53 0.92 -2.67
N PHE A 167 -16.64 1.93 -2.74
CA PHE A 167 -15.43 1.87 -3.56
C PHE A 167 -14.54 0.70 -3.16
N MET A 168 -14.25 0.50 -1.87
CA MET A 168 -13.44 -0.62 -1.38
C MET A 168 -14.13 -1.97 -1.63
N ARG A 169 -15.45 -2.07 -1.44
CA ARG A 169 -16.25 -3.27 -1.77
C ARG A 169 -16.11 -3.66 -3.23
N ARG A 170 -16.15 -2.68 -4.11
CA ARG A 170 -15.99 -2.93 -5.56
C ARG A 170 -14.59 -3.45 -5.89
N LEU A 171 -13.54 -2.90 -5.27
CA LEU A 171 -12.17 -3.33 -5.53
C LEU A 171 -11.85 -4.72 -4.96
N THR A 172 -12.33 -5.03 -3.77
CA THR A 172 -12.10 -6.32 -3.11
C THR A 172 -12.99 -7.44 -3.66
N GLY A 173 -14.08 -7.09 -4.35
CA GLY A 173 -15.12 -8.03 -4.77
C GLY A 173 -15.98 -8.54 -3.61
N ASN A 174 -15.90 -7.92 -2.42
CA ASN A 174 -16.70 -8.29 -1.26
C ASN A 174 -17.76 -7.20 -0.94
N GLY A 175 -19.00 -7.42 -1.36
CA GLY A 175 -20.13 -6.54 -1.06
C GLY A 175 -20.49 -6.42 0.43
N GLN A 176 -19.98 -7.31 1.29
CA GLN A 176 -20.21 -7.33 2.74
C GLN A 176 -19.02 -6.74 3.54
N LEU A 177 -18.05 -6.16 2.84
CA LEU A 177 -16.93 -5.50 3.52
C LEU A 177 -17.45 -4.45 4.50
N ALA A 178 -16.92 -4.43 5.72
CA ALA A 178 -17.40 -3.56 6.79
C ALA A 178 -16.26 -3.07 7.68
N VAL A 179 -16.54 -2.04 8.45
CA VAL A 179 -15.67 -1.58 9.54
C VAL A 179 -15.73 -2.58 10.68
N LEU A 180 -14.61 -2.87 11.30
CA LEU A 180 -14.49 -3.58 12.56
C LEU A 180 -14.73 -2.56 13.69
N GLU A 181 -15.94 -2.51 14.20
CA GLU A 181 -16.38 -1.43 15.10
C GLU A 181 -15.57 -1.38 16.41
N ASP A 182 -15.15 -2.53 16.93
CA ASP A 182 -14.31 -2.61 18.13
C ASP A 182 -12.92 -1.98 17.88
N VAL A 183 -12.31 -2.26 16.72
CA VAL A 183 -11.03 -1.66 16.30
C VAL A 183 -11.19 -0.15 16.12
N TYR A 184 -12.26 0.29 15.44
CA TYR A 184 -12.54 1.71 15.26
C TYR A 184 -12.71 2.43 16.60
N ALA A 185 -13.52 1.88 17.52
CA ALA A 185 -13.76 2.48 18.82
C ALA A 185 -12.48 2.60 19.66
N SER A 186 -11.67 1.53 19.66
CA SER A 186 -10.39 1.49 20.36
C SER A 186 -9.39 2.50 19.79
N GLU A 187 -9.26 2.58 18.47
CA GLU A 187 -8.37 3.53 17.81
C GLU A 187 -8.84 4.98 18.05
N MET A 188 -10.15 5.25 18.03
CA MET A 188 -10.70 6.57 18.37
C MET A 188 -10.42 6.99 19.80
N ALA A 189 -10.37 6.05 20.74
CA ALA A 189 -10.04 6.32 22.15
C ALA A 189 -8.54 6.62 22.37
N THR A 190 -7.65 6.12 21.50
CA THR A 190 -6.19 6.19 21.69
C THR A 190 -5.49 7.11 20.67
N ASN A 191 -6.22 7.82 19.80
CA ASN A 191 -5.67 8.55 18.65
C ASN A 191 -5.23 10.00 18.92
N ALA A 192 -4.70 10.32 20.12
CA ALA A 192 -4.30 11.68 20.47
C ALA A 192 -3.36 12.33 19.44
N ASN A 193 -2.38 11.59 18.90
CA ASN A 193 -1.47 12.07 17.87
C ASN A 193 -2.20 12.42 16.57
N ASN A 194 -3.11 11.57 16.11
CA ASN A 194 -3.89 11.83 14.90
C ASN A 194 -4.84 13.02 15.06
N ARG A 195 -5.38 13.26 16.28
CA ARG A 195 -6.14 14.48 16.61
C ARG A 195 -5.26 15.74 16.50
N ALA A 196 -4.03 15.68 17.02
CA ALA A 196 -3.08 16.79 16.91
C ALA A 196 -2.74 17.08 15.44
N ILE A 197 -2.52 16.04 14.62
CA ILE A 197 -2.31 16.17 13.17
C ILE A 197 -3.52 16.82 12.50
N ALA A 198 -4.74 16.36 12.76
CA ALA A 198 -5.96 16.94 12.18
C ALA A 198 -6.09 18.43 12.53
N MET A 199 -5.86 18.81 13.79
CA MET A 199 -5.85 20.21 14.22
C MET A 199 -4.75 21.01 13.55
N ARG A 200 -3.58 20.43 13.32
CA ARG A 200 -2.50 21.09 12.59
C ARG A 200 -2.87 21.34 11.13
N LEU A 201 -3.52 20.38 10.49
CA LEU A 201 -4.03 20.54 9.12
C LEU A 201 -5.09 21.64 9.02
N VAL A 202 -5.93 21.84 10.04
CA VAL A 202 -6.83 23.00 10.14
C VAL A 202 -6.03 24.29 10.26
N ALA A 203 -5.09 24.35 11.21
CA ALA A 203 -4.28 25.55 11.47
C ALA A 203 -3.45 26.00 10.24
N THR A 204 -3.10 25.06 9.36
CA THR A 204 -2.34 25.35 8.13
C THR A 204 -3.23 25.56 6.90
N GLY A 205 -4.55 25.59 7.08
CA GLY A 205 -5.52 25.87 6.01
C GLY A 205 -5.77 24.72 5.04
N ARG A 206 -5.37 23.47 5.39
CA ARG A 206 -5.77 22.31 4.60
C ARG A 206 -7.26 22.01 4.75
N PHE A 207 -7.80 22.21 5.95
CA PHE A 207 -9.23 22.18 6.25
C PHE A 207 -9.71 23.56 6.66
N ALA A 208 -10.90 23.93 6.23
CA ALA A 208 -11.45 25.25 6.50
C ALA A 208 -11.89 25.41 7.97
N THR A 209 -12.36 24.33 8.58
CA THR A 209 -12.91 24.34 9.93
C THR A 209 -12.37 23.18 10.78
N ILE A 210 -12.50 23.30 12.10
CA ILE A 210 -12.19 22.19 13.03
C ILE A 210 -13.07 20.97 12.73
N GLU A 211 -14.33 21.22 12.38
CA GLU A 211 -15.30 20.17 12.04
C GLU A 211 -14.86 19.37 10.81
N ASP A 212 -14.37 20.03 9.75
CA ASP A 212 -13.82 19.37 8.57
C ASP A 212 -12.60 18.52 8.91
N GLY A 213 -11.69 19.04 9.76
CA GLY A 213 -10.52 18.31 10.22
C GLY A 213 -10.89 17.06 11.03
N MET A 214 -11.88 17.17 11.91
CA MET A 214 -12.35 16.05 12.73
C MET A 214 -13.13 15.02 11.91
N ARG A 215 -13.92 15.44 10.92
CA ARG A 215 -14.58 14.56 9.95
C ARG A 215 -13.55 13.77 9.14
N ALA A 216 -12.49 14.43 8.66
CA ALA A 216 -11.42 13.76 7.93
C ALA A 216 -10.68 12.73 8.81
N LEU A 217 -10.47 13.04 10.08
CA LEU A 217 -9.90 12.10 11.05
C LEU A 217 -10.82 10.90 11.30
N ASP A 218 -12.12 11.12 11.48
CA ASP A 218 -13.10 10.06 11.66
C ASP A 218 -13.11 9.11 10.45
N ASN A 219 -13.19 9.67 9.24
CA ASN A 219 -13.14 8.92 7.99
C ASN A 219 -11.84 8.11 7.85
N TYR A 220 -10.70 8.70 8.21
CA TYR A 220 -9.42 8.00 8.20
C TYR A 220 -9.41 6.82 9.18
N THR A 221 -9.88 7.01 10.40
CA THR A 221 -9.91 5.96 11.43
C THR A 221 -10.86 4.83 11.03
N ARG A 222 -12.06 5.16 10.50
CA ARG A 222 -12.97 4.16 9.93
C ARG A 222 -12.32 3.38 8.78
N ALA A 223 -11.61 4.08 7.89
CA ALA A 223 -10.93 3.44 6.78
C ALA A 223 -9.83 2.47 7.25
N CYS A 224 -9.05 2.83 8.27
CA CYS A 224 -8.06 1.93 8.90
C CYS A 224 -8.69 0.70 9.53
N ALA A 225 -9.90 0.83 10.07
CA ALA A 225 -10.61 -0.25 10.72
C ALA A 225 -11.44 -1.15 9.78
N ILE A 226 -11.40 -0.93 8.45
CA ILE A 226 -12.05 -1.86 7.51
C ILE A 226 -11.44 -3.24 7.66
N GLY A 227 -12.30 -4.25 7.86
CA GLY A 227 -11.90 -5.65 7.99
C GLY A 227 -11.73 -6.32 6.64
N VAL A 228 -10.54 -6.83 6.35
CA VAL A 228 -10.21 -7.53 5.09
C VAL A 228 -9.52 -8.86 5.37
N THR A 229 -9.68 -9.82 4.46
CA THR A 229 -8.80 -10.98 4.39
C THR A 229 -7.62 -10.70 3.44
N PRO A 230 -6.50 -11.43 3.56
CA PRO A 230 -5.39 -11.31 2.59
C PRO A 230 -5.83 -11.50 1.13
N ALA A 231 -6.79 -12.40 0.87
CA ALA A 231 -7.30 -12.63 -0.48
C ALA A 231 -8.11 -11.44 -1.02
N GLU A 232 -8.94 -10.82 -0.19
CA GLU A 232 -9.75 -9.66 -0.57
C GLU A 232 -8.86 -8.46 -0.93
N ILE A 233 -7.86 -8.16 -0.12
CA ILE A 233 -6.98 -7.04 -0.42
C ILE A 233 -6.06 -7.33 -1.62
N THR A 234 -5.67 -8.59 -1.85
CA THR A 234 -4.95 -8.97 -3.07
C THR A 234 -5.79 -8.71 -4.31
N ARG A 235 -7.10 -9.02 -4.32
CA ARG A 235 -7.99 -8.68 -5.44
C ARG A 235 -8.02 -7.19 -5.72
N ALA A 236 -8.12 -6.35 -4.68
CA ALA A 236 -8.06 -4.91 -4.85
C ALA A 236 -6.73 -4.46 -5.48
N CYS A 237 -5.61 -5.03 -5.06
CA CYS A 237 -4.29 -4.75 -5.63
C CYS A 237 -4.18 -5.22 -7.09
N VAL A 238 -4.77 -6.38 -7.46
CA VAL A 238 -4.84 -6.86 -8.85
C VAL A 238 -5.62 -5.88 -9.73
N VAL A 239 -6.70 -5.27 -9.23
CA VAL A 239 -7.40 -4.19 -9.98
C VAL A 239 -6.45 -3.04 -10.28
N LEU A 240 -5.62 -2.63 -9.33
CA LEU A 240 -4.61 -1.59 -9.55
C LEU A 240 -3.54 -2.05 -10.55
N ALA A 241 -3.05 -3.30 -10.42
CA ALA A 241 -2.04 -3.87 -11.31
C ALA A 241 -2.50 -3.94 -12.79
N ARG A 242 -3.82 -4.11 -13.03
CA ARG A 242 -4.43 -4.12 -14.36
C ARG A 242 -4.88 -2.74 -14.86
N GLY A 243 -4.39 -1.66 -14.24
CA GLY A 243 -4.69 -0.28 -14.65
C GLY A 243 -6.08 0.22 -14.23
N GLY A 244 -6.67 -0.36 -13.17
CA GLY A 244 -7.94 0.11 -12.60
C GLY A 244 -9.19 -0.35 -13.34
N LYS A 245 -9.13 -1.51 -14.00
CA LYS A 245 -10.26 -2.10 -14.73
C LYS A 245 -10.90 -3.25 -13.95
N ILE A 246 -12.22 -3.28 -13.90
CA ILE A 246 -13.05 -4.38 -13.41
C ILE A 246 -13.99 -4.77 -14.54
N GLU A 247 -13.97 -6.04 -14.96
CA GLU A 247 -14.82 -6.56 -16.06
C GLU A 247 -14.82 -5.68 -17.33
N GLY A 248 -13.65 -5.11 -17.64
CA GLY A 248 -13.47 -4.23 -18.80
C GLY A 248 -13.82 -2.75 -18.56
N GLU A 249 -14.54 -2.42 -17.49
CA GLU A 249 -14.87 -1.05 -17.13
C GLU A 249 -13.71 -0.36 -16.41
N GLN A 250 -13.37 0.87 -16.82
CA GLN A 250 -12.36 1.71 -16.15
C GLN A 250 -12.96 2.31 -14.88
N VAL A 251 -12.67 1.74 -13.72
CA VAL A 251 -13.19 2.20 -12.42
C VAL A 251 -12.26 3.16 -11.70
N ILE A 252 -10.97 3.13 -12.01
CA ILE A 252 -9.97 4.05 -11.49
C ILE A 252 -9.14 4.57 -12.67
N ARG A 253 -8.93 5.89 -12.75
CA ARG A 253 -8.07 6.50 -13.76
C ARG A 253 -6.62 5.99 -13.59
N GLU A 254 -6.01 5.50 -14.67
CA GLU A 254 -4.63 4.95 -14.63
C GLU A 254 -3.62 5.93 -14.01
N ASN A 255 -3.72 7.22 -14.33
CA ASN A 255 -2.80 8.24 -13.78
C ASN A 255 -2.87 8.34 -12.25
N ASN A 256 -4.03 8.12 -11.63
CA ASN A 256 -4.17 8.12 -10.18
C ASN A 256 -3.49 6.89 -9.55
N ILE A 257 -3.55 5.75 -10.25
CA ILE A 257 -2.84 4.53 -9.84
C ILE A 257 -1.33 4.74 -9.92
N VAL A 258 -0.83 5.27 -11.03
CA VAL A 258 0.60 5.56 -11.21
C VAL A 258 1.13 6.45 -10.08
N ARG A 259 0.37 7.48 -9.68
CA ARG A 259 0.76 8.36 -8.57
C ARG A 259 0.82 7.62 -7.23
N ALA A 260 -0.15 6.75 -6.96
CA ALA A 260 -0.16 5.95 -5.72
C ALA A 260 1.00 4.95 -5.71
N ILE A 261 1.28 4.27 -6.82
CA ILE A 261 2.40 3.33 -6.97
C ILE A 261 3.73 4.06 -6.76
N ASN A 262 3.92 5.24 -7.36
CA ASN A 262 5.14 6.03 -7.16
C ASN A 262 5.32 6.44 -5.69
N ALA A 263 4.23 6.80 -5.00
CA ALA A 263 4.30 7.05 -3.57
C ALA A 263 4.64 5.78 -2.75
N MET A 264 4.10 4.62 -3.13
CA MET A 264 4.41 3.34 -2.49
C MET A 264 5.89 2.96 -2.68
N ASN A 265 6.46 3.18 -3.86
CA ASN A 265 7.87 2.93 -4.13
C ASN A 265 8.80 3.73 -3.21
N SER A 266 8.39 4.95 -2.84
CA SER A 266 9.22 5.88 -2.07
C SER A 266 8.98 5.81 -0.56
N TYR A 267 7.75 5.43 -0.14
CA TYR A 267 7.29 5.61 1.25
C TYR A 267 6.50 4.42 1.82
N GLY A 268 6.47 3.27 1.13
CA GLY A 268 5.49 2.22 1.41
C GLY A 268 5.80 1.35 2.62
N LEU A 269 7.07 1.18 3.00
CA LEU A 269 7.54 0.28 4.05
C LEU A 269 8.15 1.03 5.23
N TYR A 270 7.57 2.18 5.56
CA TYR A 270 8.04 3.04 6.64
C TYR A 270 9.52 3.43 6.43
N GLU A 271 10.29 3.53 7.52
CA GLU A 271 11.71 3.87 7.48
C GLU A 271 12.57 2.83 6.74
N ARG A 272 12.05 1.62 6.55
CA ARG A 272 12.75 0.54 5.85
C ARG A 272 12.51 0.47 4.34
N THR A 273 11.82 1.46 3.77
CA THR A 273 11.51 1.46 2.32
C THR A 273 12.76 1.35 1.46
N GLY A 274 13.81 2.13 1.75
CA GLY A 274 15.06 2.10 1.01
C GLY A 274 15.86 0.80 1.22
N GLU A 275 15.95 0.33 2.46
CA GLU A 275 16.64 -0.90 2.83
C GLU A 275 16.05 -2.11 2.11
N ILE A 276 14.74 -2.30 2.22
CA ILE A 276 14.06 -3.45 1.59
C ILE A 276 14.12 -3.35 0.06
N SER A 277 14.11 -2.15 -0.51
CA SER A 277 14.30 -1.97 -1.95
C SER A 277 15.69 -2.37 -2.42
N LEU A 278 16.73 -2.18 -1.61
CA LEU A 278 18.09 -2.66 -1.89
C LEU A 278 18.17 -4.19 -1.80
N LEU A 279 17.51 -4.78 -0.80
CA LEU A 279 17.46 -6.24 -0.60
C LEU A 279 16.63 -6.95 -1.66
N ALA A 280 15.63 -6.29 -2.20
CA ALA A 280 14.72 -6.89 -3.18
C ALA A 280 15.37 -7.20 -4.54
N ALA A 281 16.67 -6.99 -4.68
CA ALA A 281 17.57 -7.52 -5.70
C ALA A 281 17.00 -7.65 -7.14
N GLY A 282 15.89 -7.03 -7.40
CA GLY A 282 15.27 -6.96 -8.71
C GLY A 282 15.47 -5.57 -9.31
N VAL A 283 15.53 -5.48 -10.63
CA VAL A 283 15.62 -4.21 -11.36
C VAL A 283 14.35 -3.36 -11.20
N ARG A 284 13.32 -3.88 -10.52
CA ARG A 284 12.05 -3.19 -10.28
C ARG A 284 11.90 -2.71 -8.85
N ALA A 285 11.43 -1.48 -8.71
CA ALA A 285 11.04 -0.96 -7.42
C ALA A 285 9.86 -1.75 -6.81
N LEU A 286 9.89 -1.97 -5.51
CA LEU A 286 8.81 -2.58 -4.75
C LEU A 286 7.69 -1.56 -4.53
N SER A 287 6.54 -1.79 -5.15
CA SER A 287 5.33 -0.99 -4.92
C SER A 287 4.55 -1.54 -3.73
N CYS A 288 5.19 -1.51 -2.56
CA CYS A 288 4.65 -2.09 -1.33
C CYS A 288 3.93 -1.06 -0.46
N LYS A 289 3.00 -1.53 0.39
CA LYS A 289 2.48 -0.79 1.53
C LYS A 289 2.27 -1.72 2.72
N SER A 290 2.87 -1.32 3.85
CA SER A 290 2.74 -2.02 5.13
C SER A 290 1.65 -1.40 6.00
N GLY A 291 1.05 -2.23 6.84
CA GLY A 291 0.10 -1.83 7.87
C GLY A 291 0.31 -2.61 9.16
N VAL A 292 0.14 -1.94 10.28
CA VAL A 292 0.34 -2.50 11.64
C VAL A 292 -0.66 -3.60 12.02
N GLY A 293 -1.66 -3.87 11.18
CA GLY A 293 -2.47 -5.09 11.25
C GLY A 293 -1.76 -6.36 10.75
N GLY A 294 -0.49 -6.24 10.33
CA GLY A 294 0.32 -7.39 9.87
C GLY A 294 0.26 -7.64 8.35
N LEU A 295 -0.44 -6.81 7.59
CA LEU A 295 -0.51 -6.91 6.13
C LEU A 295 0.63 -6.12 5.47
N ILE A 296 1.21 -6.72 4.42
CA ILE A 296 2.02 -6.00 3.43
C ILE A 296 1.48 -6.35 2.05
N ILE A 297 1.09 -5.35 1.28
CA ILE A 297 0.70 -5.50 -0.13
C ILE A 297 1.85 -5.11 -1.05
N ASN A 298 1.91 -5.73 -2.23
CA ASN A 298 2.73 -5.30 -3.35
C ASN A 298 1.90 -5.31 -4.64
N ILE A 299 2.12 -4.30 -5.47
CA ILE A 299 1.47 -4.15 -6.77
C ILE A 299 2.54 -4.15 -7.85
N ASP A 300 2.50 -5.10 -8.77
CA ASP A 300 3.36 -5.12 -9.96
C ASP A 300 2.51 -4.79 -11.20
N PRO A 301 2.56 -3.53 -11.68
CA PRO A 301 1.76 -3.10 -12.82
C PRO A 301 2.01 -3.96 -14.05
N GLY A 302 0.92 -4.45 -14.65
CA GLY A 302 0.98 -5.30 -15.83
C GLY A 302 1.37 -6.76 -15.57
N ARG A 303 1.50 -7.18 -14.30
CA ARG A 303 1.84 -8.57 -13.95
C ARG A 303 0.93 -9.18 -12.90
N GLY A 304 0.67 -8.48 -11.81
CA GLY A 304 -0.17 -8.98 -10.74
C GLY A 304 0.06 -8.25 -9.43
N ALA A 305 -0.29 -8.91 -8.34
CA ALA A 305 -0.11 -8.39 -6.99
C ALA A 305 0.07 -9.53 -6.00
N PHE A 306 0.63 -9.24 -4.84
CA PHE A 306 0.59 -10.18 -3.74
C PHE A 306 0.37 -9.47 -2.41
N THR A 307 -0.12 -10.22 -1.44
CA THR A 307 -0.27 -9.80 -0.05
C THR A 307 0.38 -10.83 0.85
N THR A 308 1.13 -10.37 1.84
CA THR A 308 1.57 -11.18 2.96
C THR A 308 0.84 -10.75 4.22
N TYR A 309 0.57 -11.70 5.10
CA TYR A 309 0.02 -11.47 6.44
C TYR A 309 0.85 -12.18 7.49
N GLY A 310 1.21 -11.48 8.52
CA GLY A 310 1.81 -11.98 9.74
C GLY A 310 1.76 -10.88 10.80
N PRO A 311 1.07 -11.09 11.94
CA PRO A 311 0.71 -10.01 12.86
C PRO A 311 1.86 -9.49 13.71
N ARG A 312 2.95 -10.24 13.87
CA ARG A 312 4.14 -9.77 14.58
C ARG A 312 4.91 -8.78 13.71
N LEU A 313 5.24 -7.63 14.29
CA LEU A 313 5.87 -6.50 13.62
C LEU A 313 7.31 -6.34 14.06
N ASP A 314 8.17 -5.91 13.13
CA ASP A 314 9.52 -5.44 13.44
C ASP A 314 9.48 -4.04 14.13
N ALA A 315 10.63 -3.54 14.55
CA ALA A 315 10.74 -2.26 15.22
C ALA A 315 10.25 -1.06 14.39
N ALA A 316 10.21 -1.17 13.06
CA ALA A 316 9.67 -0.14 12.17
C ALA A 316 8.15 -0.28 11.93
N GLY A 317 7.52 -1.35 12.41
CA GLY A 317 6.08 -1.62 12.26
C GLY A 317 5.71 -2.44 11.03
N ASN A 318 6.68 -3.06 10.36
CA ASN A 318 6.42 -3.98 9.26
C ASN A 318 6.24 -5.42 9.78
N SER A 319 5.37 -6.20 9.12
CA SER A 319 5.26 -7.63 9.39
C SER A 319 6.62 -8.31 9.27
N ALA A 320 7.09 -8.96 10.36
CA ALA A 320 8.35 -9.70 10.35
C ALA A 320 8.31 -10.82 9.31
N PHE A 321 7.25 -11.66 9.31
CA PHE A 321 7.01 -12.66 8.28
C PHE A 321 6.98 -12.05 6.87
N GLY A 322 6.17 -10.97 6.72
CA GLY A 322 5.95 -10.33 5.43
C GLY A 322 7.22 -9.75 4.82
N LYS A 323 8.06 -9.12 5.64
CA LYS A 323 9.35 -8.55 5.21
C LYS A 323 10.25 -9.59 4.53
N TYR A 324 10.39 -10.76 5.12
CA TYR A 324 11.21 -11.83 4.53
C TYR A 324 10.56 -12.43 3.28
N ALA A 325 9.25 -12.65 3.29
CA ALA A 325 8.54 -13.18 2.12
C ALA A 325 8.54 -12.24 0.91
N LEU A 326 8.67 -10.91 1.11
CA LEU A 326 8.67 -9.93 0.02
C LEU A 326 9.73 -10.20 -1.04
N ILE A 327 10.95 -10.54 -0.63
CA ILE A 327 12.11 -10.64 -1.53
C ILE A 327 11.90 -11.75 -2.57
N PRO A 328 11.66 -13.02 -2.17
CA PRO A 328 11.43 -14.08 -3.14
C PRO A 328 10.13 -13.88 -3.94
N LEU A 329 9.06 -13.33 -3.34
CA LEU A 329 7.81 -13.04 -4.06
C LEU A 329 8.00 -11.97 -5.13
N ASN A 330 8.76 -10.91 -4.84
CA ASN A 330 9.06 -9.87 -5.83
C ASN A 330 9.85 -10.45 -7.00
N ASN A 331 10.85 -11.27 -6.72
CA ASN A 331 11.62 -11.96 -7.77
C ASN A 331 10.75 -12.90 -8.61
N LEU A 332 9.77 -13.55 -7.99
CA LEU A 332 8.85 -14.44 -8.67
C LEU A 332 7.96 -13.70 -9.68
N LEU A 333 7.41 -12.53 -9.30
CA LEU A 333 6.63 -11.68 -10.21
C LEU A 333 7.50 -10.94 -11.23
N ALA A 334 8.71 -10.54 -10.87
CA ALA A 334 9.58 -9.73 -11.73
C ALA A 334 10.15 -10.47 -12.95
N ALA A 335 10.15 -11.80 -12.96
CA ALA A 335 10.62 -12.59 -14.10
C ALA A 335 9.72 -12.40 -15.35
N PRO A 336 10.20 -12.32 -16.59
CA PRO A 336 11.51 -12.77 -17.13
C PRO A 336 12.47 -11.65 -17.50
N TYR A 337 12.22 -10.40 -17.15
CA TYR A 337 12.98 -9.24 -17.64
C TYR A 337 14.05 -8.75 -16.68
N ALA A 338 14.11 -9.27 -15.48
CA ALA A 338 15.12 -8.88 -14.50
C ALA A 338 16.34 -9.82 -14.57
N MET A 339 17.51 -9.28 -14.35
CA MET A 339 18.63 -10.07 -13.87
C MET A 339 18.16 -10.70 -12.56
N ARG A 340 18.17 -12.05 -12.50
CA ARG A 340 17.75 -12.78 -11.30
C ARG A 340 18.96 -13.03 -10.45
N LEU A 341 18.84 -12.73 -9.16
CA LEU A 341 19.76 -13.31 -8.19
C LEU A 341 19.45 -14.80 -8.02
N SER A 342 20.49 -15.60 -7.88
CA SER A 342 20.38 -16.97 -7.41
C SER A 342 19.87 -17.02 -5.96
N ALA A 343 19.38 -18.17 -5.52
CA ALA A 343 18.97 -18.36 -4.13
C ALA A 343 20.10 -18.03 -3.15
N ASP A 344 21.33 -18.42 -3.47
CA ASP A 344 22.52 -18.16 -2.63
C ASP A 344 22.83 -16.65 -2.56
N GLU A 345 22.71 -15.93 -3.65
CA GLU A 345 22.89 -14.46 -3.67
C GLU A 345 21.80 -13.75 -2.85
N ILE A 346 20.54 -14.20 -2.90
CA ILE A 346 19.46 -13.67 -2.07
C ILE A 346 19.75 -13.92 -0.59
N ILE A 347 20.11 -15.14 -0.22
CA ILE A 347 20.44 -15.53 1.17
C ILE A 347 21.62 -14.72 1.68
N ASN A 348 22.69 -14.61 0.90
CA ASN A 348 23.88 -13.85 1.28
C ASN A 348 23.56 -12.36 1.44
N THR A 349 22.75 -11.78 0.55
CA THR A 349 22.33 -10.38 0.65
C THR A 349 21.50 -10.13 1.91
N ILE A 350 20.61 -11.04 2.30
CA ILE A 350 19.85 -10.93 3.56
C ILE A 350 20.80 -10.98 4.76
N ALA A 351 21.76 -11.90 4.78
CA ALA A 351 22.72 -12.06 5.86
C ALA A 351 23.69 -10.86 6.02
N GLU A 352 23.92 -10.08 4.96
CA GLU A 352 24.74 -8.85 5.03
C GLU A 352 24.01 -7.69 5.75
N PHE A 353 22.69 -7.79 5.94
CA PHE A 353 21.85 -6.75 6.58
C PHE A 353 21.31 -7.16 7.97
N GLU A 354 21.64 -8.35 8.44
CA GLU A 354 21.43 -8.80 9.83
C GLU A 354 22.60 -8.38 10.73
#